data_0ae1c577ee9ef34d374920fe845ca1dc
#
_entry.id   0ae1c577ee9ef34d374920fe845ca1dc
#
_cell.length_a   1.000
_cell.length_b   1.000
_cell.length_c   1.000
_cell.angle_alpha   90.00
_cell.angle_beta   90.00
_cell.angle_gamma   90.00
#
_symmetry.space_group_name_H-M   'P 1'
#
loop_
_entity.id
_entity.type
_entity.pdbx_description
1 polymer ?
#
loop_
_entity_poly.entity_id
_entity_poly.type
_entity_poly.pdbx_seq_one_letter_code
_entity_poly.pdbx_strand_id
1 'polypeptide(L)'
;KCQEDPSEQGNVVTEAIAKIYLAYNAAIVTDFFGDTPFTETGILNPDGTPAYMQPKIDTQEFIYTEIHKNLDEAIILLDGGNAKDEGLSGAVGSKDYIYSGKASAWYKAANALKARYTMRLLNKSSNKTKDLEDILTYVNNSFKSAAEECKLTIYDGDSQVNPLWGFSYSRNSFAASESLIDKFVERNDPRAPQAFIEPDPTGYIVYGYGGDQATDIESINFAPNGTPDEVQNIYGMSMALWAITTPTQLISYHEVKFLEAEALCRLGRKNEAEVALKEAVIAGFANTENMLIDATENWVGGEVNLGADVAEDYF
;
A
#
# COMPACT_ATOMS: atom_id res chain seq x y z
N LYS A 1 18.04 11.21 12.31
CA LYS A 1 19.27 10.51 12.76
C LYS A 1 19.73 9.48 11.73
N CYS A 2 18.85 8.63 11.18
CA CYS A 2 19.20 7.68 10.12
C CYS A 2 19.59 8.31 8.78
N GLN A 3 19.39 9.61 8.56
CA GLN A 3 19.81 10.30 7.34
C GLN A 3 21.22 10.88 7.44
N GLU A 4 21.61 11.36 8.62
CA GLU A 4 22.91 12.00 8.84
C GLU A 4 24.01 10.95 9.05
N ASP A 5 23.79 9.96 9.91
CA ASP A 5 24.79 8.94 10.23
C ASP A 5 25.20 8.05 9.02
N PRO A 6 24.29 7.60 8.13
CA PRO A 6 24.68 6.84 6.93
C PRO A 6 25.48 7.64 5.90
N SER A 7 25.14 8.91 5.67
CA SER A 7 25.85 9.73 4.68
C SER A 7 27.28 10.03 5.09
N GLU A 8 27.54 10.24 6.38
CA GLU A 8 28.88 10.43 6.94
C GLU A 8 29.79 9.19 6.76
N GLN A 9 29.18 8.02 6.61
CA GLN A 9 29.87 6.73 6.46
C GLN A 9 29.88 6.20 5.01
N GLY A 10 29.40 6.97 4.04
CA GLY A 10 29.29 6.53 2.64
C GLY A 10 28.18 5.50 2.38
N ASN A 11 27.23 5.31 3.32
CA ASN A 11 26.14 4.37 3.19
C ASN A 11 24.94 4.99 2.46
N VAL A 12 25.13 5.37 1.21
CA VAL A 12 24.18 6.14 0.39
C VAL A 12 22.86 5.41 0.13
N VAL A 13 22.90 4.08 0.03
CA VAL A 13 21.67 3.28 -0.13
C VAL A 13 20.84 3.32 1.14
N THR A 14 21.47 3.16 2.31
CA THR A 14 20.81 3.25 3.61
C THR A 14 20.21 4.64 3.84
N GLU A 15 20.91 5.71 3.47
CA GLU A 15 20.38 7.07 3.51
C GLU A 15 19.16 7.23 2.60
N ALA A 16 19.24 6.75 1.37
CA ALA A 16 18.12 6.80 0.42
C ALA A 16 16.88 6.06 0.95
N ILE A 17 17.06 4.89 1.54
CA ILE A 17 15.98 4.12 2.18
C ILE A 17 15.33 4.94 3.30
N ALA A 18 16.13 5.58 4.16
CA ALA A 18 15.61 6.43 5.23
C ALA A 18 14.78 7.61 4.69
N LYS A 19 15.22 8.26 3.61
CA LYS A 19 14.48 9.33 2.94
C LYS A 19 13.15 8.84 2.34
N ILE A 20 13.14 7.65 1.72
CA ILE A 20 11.93 7.03 1.18
C ILE A 20 10.91 6.75 2.30
N TYR A 21 11.36 6.17 3.42
CA TYR A 21 10.47 5.94 4.57
C TYR A 21 9.98 7.24 5.21
N LEU A 22 10.83 8.27 5.30
CA LEU A 22 10.39 9.59 5.78
C LEU A 22 9.28 10.15 4.89
N ALA A 23 9.46 10.14 3.57
CA ALA A 23 8.47 10.61 2.61
C ALA A 23 7.16 9.80 2.70
N TYR A 24 7.26 8.47 2.77
CA TYR A 24 6.09 7.58 2.88
C TYR A 24 5.28 7.84 4.16
N ASN A 25 5.95 7.88 5.32
CA ASN A 25 5.27 8.11 6.59
C ASN A 25 4.71 9.55 6.70
N ALA A 26 5.45 10.55 6.24
CA ALA A 26 4.97 11.93 6.20
C ALA A 26 3.70 12.05 5.36
N ALA A 27 3.64 11.39 4.21
CA ALA A 27 2.45 11.37 3.37
C ALA A 27 1.24 10.74 4.07
N ILE A 28 1.42 9.60 4.73
CA ILE A 28 0.33 8.97 5.50
C ILE A 28 -0.20 9.93 6.57
N VAL A 29 0.69 10.52 7.36
CA VAL A 29 0.27 11.39 8.46
C VAL A 29 -0.45 12.63 7.94
N THR A 30 0.11 13.33 6.94
CA THR A 30 -0.52 14.54 6.40
C THR A 30 -1.81 14.26 5.61
N ASP A 31 -1.93 13.08 4.97
CA ASP A 31 -3.16 12.67 4.28
C ASP A 31 -4.34 12.47 5.25
N PHE A 32 -4.06 11.93 6.45
CA PHE A 32 -5.09 11.73 7.46
C PHE A 32 -5.43 12.98 8.26
N PHE A 33 -4.43 13.82 8.56
CA PHE A 33 -4.57 14.91 9.53
C PHE A 33 -4.43 16.32 8.94
N GLY A 34 -4.03 16.45 7.67
CA GLY A 34 -3.76 17.74 7.04
C GLY A 34 -2.46 18.36 7.57
N ASP A 35 -2.55 19.60 8.06
CA ASP A 35 -1.43 20.27 8.71
C ASP A 35 -1.01 19.52 9.97
N THR A 36 0.29 19.24 10.13
CA THR A 36 0.80 18.40 11.22
C THR A 36 2.23 18.77 11.59
N PRO A 37 2.70 18.45 12.80
CA PRO A 37 4.10 18.64 13.15
C PRO A 37 5.01 17.79 12.23
N PHE A 38 6.01 18.41 11.61
CA PHE A 38 6.95 17.73 10.73
C PHE A 38 8.40 18.17 10.99
N THR A 39 8.74 19.45 10.80
CA THR A 39 10.13 19.92 10.82
C THR A 39 10.80 19.83 12.20
N GLU A 40 10.04 19.93 13.28
CA GLU A 40 10.53 19.88 14.66
C GLU A 40 10.29 18.50 15.32
N THR A 41 9.72 17.56 14.57
CA THR A 41 9.38 16.24 15.08
C THR A 41 10.60 15.32 15.09
N GLY A 42 10.79 14.58 16.19
CA GLY A 42 11.88 13.60 16.32
C GLY A 42 13.28 14.16 16.51
N ILE A 43 13.42 15.48 16.63
CA ILE A 43 14.72 16.10 16.94
C ILE A 43 15.04 15.88 18.42
N LEU A 44 16.23 15.35 18.67
CA LEU A 44 16.71 15.06 20.01
C LEU A 44 17.85 15.98 20.39
N ASN A 45 17.88 16.38 21.67
CA ASN A 45 19.04 16.96 22.31
C ASN A 45 20.20 15.95 22.41
N PRO A 46 21.45 16.38 22.67
CA PRO A 46 22.57 15.45 22.87
C PRO A 46 22.39 14.44 23.99
N ASP A 47 21.54 14.72 24.99
CA ASP A 47 21.20 13.85 26.10
C ASP A 47 20.07 12.83 25.78
N GLY A 48 19.54 12.86 24.54
CA GLY A 48 18.46 11.99 24.07
C GLY A 48 17.05 12.47 24.40
N THR A 49 16.89 13.62 25.05
CA THR A 49 15.57 14.22 25.29
C THR A 49 15.01 14.89 24.03
N PRO A 50 13.67 14.98 23.85
CA PRO A 50 13.10 15.76 22.76
C PRO A 50 13.53 17.23 22.79
N ALA A 51 14.02 17.75 21.66
CA ALA A 51 14.39 19.16 21.54
C ALA A 51 13.16 20.07 21.57
N TYR A 52 12.04 19.58 21.05
CA TYR A 52 10.76 20.30 21.03
C TYR A 52 9.68 19.48 21.68
N MET A 53 9.19 19.91 22.85
CA MET A 53 8.06 19.28 23.54
C MET A 53 6.71 19.65 22.91
N GLN A 54 6.65 20.76 22.20
CA GLN A 54 5.49 21.26 21.47
C GLN A 54 5.97 21.68 20.08
N PRO A 55 6.19 20.73 19.16
CA PRO A 55 6.65 21.03 17.83
C PRO A 55 5.63 21.90 17.08
N LYS A 56 6.09 22.78 16.23
CA LYS A 56 5.22 23.62 15.38
C LYS A 56 4.45 22.75 14.39
N ILE A 57 3.27 23.23 14.02
CA ILE A 57 2.46 22.67 12.94
C ILE A 57 3.00 23.22 11.61
N ASP A 58 3.38 22.33 10.72
CA ASP A 58 3.72 22.65 9.32
C ASP A 58 2.51 22.42 8.42
N THR A 59 2.37 23.22 7.37
CA THR A 59 1.25 23.09 6.44
C THR A 59 1.38 21.83 5.58
N GLN A 60 0.27 21.21 5.19
CA GLN A 60 0.23 20.07 4.28
C GLN A 60 0.99 20.36 2.97
N GLU A 61 0.84 21.56 2.41
CA GLU A 61 1.56 21.99 1.20
C GLU A 61 3.09 21.92 1.38
N PHE A 62 3.59 22.45 2.51
CA PHE A 62 5.00 22.38 2.85
C PHE A 62 5.47 20.92 3.02
N ILE A 63 4.69 20.11 3.74
CA ILE A 63 5.02 18.70 3.97
C ILE A 63 5.11 17.94 2.63
N TYR A 64 4.18 18.15 1.70
CA TYR A 64 4.25 17.56 0.37
C TYR A 64 5.46 18.03 -0.44
N THR A 65 5.89 19.27 -0.27
CA THR A 65 7.15 19.77 -0.86
C THR A 65 8.36 18.98 -0.34
N GLU A 66 8.41 18.74 0.97
CA GLU A 66 9.48 17.93 1.57
C GLU A 66 9.39 16.45 1.20
N ILE A 67 8.19 15.88 1.04
CA ILE A 67 7.98 14.52 0.53
C ILE A 67 8.62 14.37 -0.85
N HIS A 68 8.29 15.27 -1.78
CA HIS A 68 8.86 15.23 -3.13
C HIS A 68 10.37 15.42 -3.13
N LYS A 69 10.89 16.34 -2.33
CA LYS A 69 12.32 16.59 -2.17
C LYS A 69 13.06 15.35 -1.65
N ASN A 70 12.56 14.70 -0.59
CA ASN A 70 13.19 13.50 -0.03
C ASN A 70 13.20 12.35 -1.06
N LEU A 71 12.15 12.19 -1.85
CA LEU A 71 12.13 11.18 -2.92
C LEU A 71 13.10 11.52 -4.06
N ASP A 72 13.24 12.79 -4.46
CA ASP A 72 14.19 13.23 -5.47
C ASP A 72 15.63 12.99 -5.00
N GLU A 73 15.96 13.35 -3.77
CA GLU A 73 17.26 13.08 -3.17
C GLU A 73 17.56 11.57 -3.09
N ALA A 74 16.56 10.77 -2.69
CA ALA A 74 16.71 9.31 -2.66
C ALA A 74 16.97 8.71 -4.07
N ILE A 75 16.26 9.17 -5.10
CA ILE A 75 16.46 8.74 -6.48
C ILE A 75 17.89 9.09 -6.96
N ILE A 76 18.38 10.28 -6.61
CA ILE A 76 19.76 10.70 -6.94
C ILE A 76 20.78 9.82 -6.23
N LEU A 77 20.63 9.60 -4.90
CA LEU A 77 21.51 8.75 -4.10
C LEU A 77 21.58 7.31 -4.62
N LEU A 78 20.47 6.79 -5.14
CA LEU A 78 20.40 5.42 -5.66
C LEU A 78 21.04 5.26 -7.06
N ASP A 79 21.43 6.34 -7.73
CA ASP A 79 22.17 6.33 -9.01
C ASP A 79 21.60 5.36 -10.05
N GLY A 80 20.32 5.52 -10.39
CA GLY A 80 19.63 4.61 -11.31
C GLY A 80 19.60 3.14 -10.86
N GLY A 81 19.90 2.88 -9.58
CA GLY A 81 19.98 1.55 -9.00
C GLY A 81 21.39 0.94 -8.95
N ASN A 82 22.43 1.72 -9.30
CA ASN A 82 23.83 1.28 -9.29
C ASN A 82 24.54 1.56 -7.96
N ALA A 83 23.96 2.39 -7.09
CA ALA A 83 24.56 2.78 -5.82
C ALA A 83 24.82 1.57 -4.92
N LYS A 84 25.84 1.71 -4.08
CA LYS A 84 26.24 0.70 -3.09
C LYS A 84 26.65 1.38 -1.81
N ASP A 85 26.25 0.81 -0.69
CA ASP A 85 26.84 1.17 0.59
C ASP A 85 28.28 0.69 0.65
N GLU A 86 29.13 1.42 1.35
CA GLU A 86 30.56 1.05 1.50
C GLU A 86 30.78 -0.17 2.41
N GLY A 87 29.70 -0.76 2.94
CA GLY A 87 29.77 -1.95 3.78
C GLY A 87 30.31 -1.70 5.19
N LEU A 88 30.37 -0.43 5.59
CA LEU A 88 30.78 0.00 6.93
C LEU A 88 29.66 -0.18 7.96
N SER A 89 29.99 0.05 9.20
CA SER A 89 29.02 0.11 10.30
C SER A 89 27.90 1.11 9.94
N GLY A 90 26.64 0.64 9.93
CA GLY A 90 25.47 1.47 9.58
C GLY A 90 24.79 1.13 8.27
N ALA A 91 25.41 0.36 7.38
CA ALA A 91 24.73 -0.18 6.19
C ALA A 91 23.55 -1.10 6.60
N VAL A 92 22.38 -0.88 6.01
CA VAL A 92 21.19 -1.68 6.35
C VAL A 92 21.30 -3.11 5.83
N GLY A 93 21.79 -3.31 4.61
CA GLY A 93 22.00 -4.63 3.99
C GLY A 93 20.83 -5.58 4.20
N SER A 94 21.10 -6.79 4.68
CA SER A 94 20.12 -7.83 4.96
C SER A 94 19.14 -7.53 6.11
N LYS A 95 19.33 -6.42 6.84
CA LYS A 95 18.35 -5.95 7.84
C LYS A 95 17.16 -5.23 7.19
N ASP A 96 17.26 -4.90 5.91
CA ASP A 96 16.13 -4.47 5.10
C ASP A 96 15.30 -5.71 4.70
N TYR A 97 14.15 -5.87 5.32
CA TYR A 97 13.23 -7.00 5.10
C TYR A 97 12.45 -6.91 3.79
N ILE A 98 12.53 -5.81 3.06
CA ILE A 98 11.82 -5.63 1.78
C ILE A 98 12.70 -6.05 0.61
N TYR A 99 13.89 -5.45 0.48
CA TYR A 99 14.74 -5.66 -0.69
C TYR A 99 16.19 -6.02 -0.34
N SER A 100 16.49 -6.27 0.94
CA SER A 100 17.83 -6.61 1.42
C SER A 100 18.92 -5.58 1.00
N GLY A 101 18.57 -4.30 1.02
CA GLY A 101 19.47 -3.21 0.67
C GLY A 101 19.75 -3.07 -0.83
N LYS A 102 18.96 -3.67 -1.73
CA LYS A 102 19.17 -3.57 -3.18
C LYS A 102 18.79 -2.19 -3.71
N ALA A 103 19.79 -1.41 -4.11
CA ALA A 103 19.59 -0.06 -4.65
C ALA A 103 18.63 -0.03 -5.86
N SER A 104 18.74 -1.01 -6.78
CA SER A 104 17.88 -1.08 -7.97
C SER A 104 16.41 -1.28 -7.64
N ALA A 105 16.09 -2.01 -6.57
CA ALA A 105 14.72 -2.22 -6.14
C ALA A 105 14.17 -0.98 -5.43
N TRP A 106 14.96 -0.36 -4.54
CA TRP A 106 14.59 0.89 -3.89
C TRP A 106 14.46 2.07 -4.86
N TYR A 107 15.28 2.11 -5.92
CA TYR A 107 15.14 3.09 -7.00
C TYR A 107 13.76 2.99 -7.67
N LYS A 108 13.31 1.77 -7.98
CA LYS A 108 11.98 1.52 -8.54
C LYS A 108 10.86 1.92 -7.58
N ALA A 109 10.99 1.58 -6.30
CA ALA A 109 10.03 1.95 -5.27
C ALA A 109 9.92 3.48 -5.07
N ALA A 110 11.04 4.20 -5.07
CA ALA A 110 11.06 5.65 -4.98
C ALA A 110 10.33 6.30 -6.17
N ASN A 111 10.57 5.82 -7.39
CA ASN A 111 9.86 6.28 -8.59
C ASN A 111 8.36 5.97 -8.53
N ALA A 112 7.97 4.78 -8.06
CA ALA A 112 6.57 4.42 -7.86
C ALA A 112 5.85 5.39 -6.90
N LEU A 113 6.49 5.72 -5.76
CA LEU A 113 5.97 6.69 -4.79
C LEU A 113 5.93 8.12 -5.37
N LYS A 114 6.92 8.51 -6.19
CA LYS A 114 6.86 9.80 -6.91
C LYS A 114 5.64 9.88 -7.83
N ALA A 115 5.35 8.82 -8.58
CA ALA A 115 4.16 8.76 -9.42
C ALA A 115 2.87 8.93 -8.59
N ARG A 116 2.74 8.18 -7.48
CA ARG A 116 1.60 8.27 -6.56
C ARG A 116 1.38 9.70 -6.06
N TYR A 117 2.41 10.31 -5.49
CA TYR A 117 2.26 11.61 -4.84
C TYR A 117 2.11 12.76 -5.86
N THR A 118 2.70 12.64 -7.05
CA THR A 118 2.44 13.59 -8.14
C THR A 118 0.97 13.52 -8.59
N MET A 119 0.42 12.31 -8.76
CA MET A 119 -0.99 12.15 -9.11
C MET A 119 -1.94 12.71 -8.03
N ARG A 120 -1.64 12.51 -6.75
CA ARG A 120 -2.43 13.08 -5.65
C ARG A 120 -2.51 14.60 -5.70
N LEU A 121 -1.45 15.27 -6.10
CA LEU A 121 -1.38 16.72 -6.21
C LEU A 121 -1.92 17.27 -7.53
N LEU A 122 -2.31 16.44 -8.48
CA LEU A 122 -2.69 16.85 -9.84
C LEU A 122 -3.79 17.91 -9.86
N ASN A 123 -4.75 17.88 -8.94
CA ASN A 123 -5.81 18.89 -8.86
C ASN A 123 -5.33 20.26 -8.36
N LYS A 124 -4.17 20.32 -7.72
CA LYS A 124 -3.51 21.54 -7.25
C LYS A 124 -2.43 22.03 -8.22
N SER A 125 -2.10 21.26 -9.24
CA SER A 125 -1.05 21.56 -10.20
C SER A 125 -1.37 22.80 -11.05
N SER A 126 -0.37 23.64 -11.26
CA SER A 126 -0.40 24.75 -12.22
C SER A 126 -0.14 24.30 -13.66
N ASN A 127 0.45 23.11 -13.86
CA ASN A 127 0.73 22.52 -15.17
C ASN A 127 0.46 21.00 -15.18
N LYS A 128 -0.82 20.66 -15.24
CA LYS A 128 -1.28 19.27 -15.20
C LYS A 128 -0.69 18.40 -16.30
N THR A 129 -0.49 18.95 -17.51
CA THR A 129 0.11 18.18 -18.62
C THR A 129 1.54 17.75 -18.29
N LYS A 130 2.35 18.67 -17.75
CA LYS A 130 3.71 18.34 -17.34
C LYS A 130 3.72 17.28 -16.23
N ASP A 131 2.88 17.42 -15.21
CA ASP A 131 2.82 16.46 -14.12
C ASP A 131 2.38 15.06 -14.59
N LEU A 132 1.45 14.98 -15.56
CA LEU A 132 1.06 13.71 -16.18
C LEU A 132 2.21 13.05 -16.94
N GLU A 133 3.00 13.82 -17.68
CA GLU A 133 4.21 13.30 -18.38
C GLU A 133 5.31 12.90 -17.37
N ASP A 134 5.46 13.64 -16.30
CA ASP A 134 6.38 13.28 -15.20
C ASP A 134 5.94 11.96 -14.55
N ILE A 135 4.63 11.76 -14.30
CA ILE A 135 4.08 10.48 -13.80
C ILE A 135 4.46 9.33 -14.72
N LEU A 136 4.29 9.47 -16.04
CA LEU A 136 4.68 8.42 -17.01
C LEU A 136 6.18 8.13 -16.95
N THR A 137 7.00 9.14 -16.76
CA THR A 137 8.45 8.99 -16.58
C THR A 137 8.77 8.20 -15.31
N TYR A 138 8.13 8.52 -14.19
CA TYR A 138 8.30 7.79 -12.93
C TYR A 138 7.81 6.35 -13.05
N VAL A 139 6.64 6.10 -13.61
CA VAL A 139 6.11 4.75 -13.88
C VAL A 139 7.10 3.94 -14.74
N ASN A 140 7.68 4.56 -15.78
CA ASN A 140 8.66 3.87 -16.61
C ASN A 140 9.94 3.48 -15.86
N ASN A 141 10.32 4.22 -14.83
CA ASN A 141 11.46 3.93 -13.96
C ASN A 141 11.11 3.06 -12.75
N SER A 142 9.86 2.61 -12.64
CA SER A 142 9.33 1.85 -11.51
C SER A 142 9.21 0.35 -11.83
N PHE A 143 8.28 -0.33 -11.17
CA PHE A 143 8.06 -1.78 -11.26
C PHE A 143 7.65 -2.22 -12.67
N LYS A 144 8.18 -3.37 -13.10
CA LYS A 144 7.81 -4.01 -14.39
C LYS A 144 6.94 -5.26 -14.18
N SER A 145 6.80 -5.71 -12.94
CA SER A 145 5.93 -6.83 -12.56
C SER A 145 5.63 -6.79 -11.06
N ALA A 146 4.63 -7.57 -10.63
CA ALA A 146 4.28 -7.77 -9.22
C ALA A 146 5.42 -8.36 -8.37
N ALA A 147 6.41 -9.02 -9.00
CA ALA A 147 7.59 -9.52 -8.29
C ALA A 147 8.54 -8.41 -7.79
N GLU A 148 8.41 -7.18 -8.34
CA GLU A 148 9.27 -6.05 -8.00
C GLU A 148 8.61 -5.05 -7.04
N GLU A 149 7.34 -5.23 -6.74
CA GLU A 149 6.58 -4.30 -5.89
C GLU A 149 7.14 -4.16 -4.46
N CYS A 150 6.88 -3.00 -3.84
CA CYS A 150 7.37 -2.72 -2.50
C CYS A 150 6.41 -3.30 -1.46
N LYS A 151 6.78 -4.46 -0.92
CA LYS A 151 5.97 -5.19 0.05
C LYS A 151 6.82 -5.88 1.12
N LEU A 152 6.27 -5.94 2.31
CA LEU A 152 6.85 -6.67 3.44
C LEU A 152 6.30 -8.10 3.46
N THR A 153 7.18 -9.09 3.39
CA THR A 153 6.85 -10.53 3.22
C THR A 153 7.38 -11.40 4.37
N ILE A 154 7.49 -10.84 5.57
CA ILE A 154 8.08 -11.55 6.72
C ILE A 154 7.12 -12.48 7.44
N TYR A 155 5.88 -12.54 7.02
CA TYR A 155 4.83 -13.29 7.72
C TYR A 155 4.94 -14.79 7.41
N ASP A 156 5.08 -15.58 8.47
CA ASP A 156 5.25 -17.04 8.43
C ASP A 156 4.00 -17.81 8.89
N GLY A 157 2.96 -17.09 9.31
CA GLY A 157 1.72 -17.69 9.79
C GLY A 157 1.76 -18.24 11.23
N ASP A 158 2.89 -18.14 11.91
CA ASP A 158 3.09 -18.66 13.29
C ASP A 158 3.65 -17.57 14.21
N SER A 159 4.93 -17.26 14.09
CA SER A 159 5.60 -16.26 14.93
C SER A 159 5.45 -14.83 14.40
N GLN A 160 5.28 -14.69 13.11
CA GLN A 160 5.08 -13.44 12.38
C GLN A 160 3.80 -13.53 11.56
N VAL A 161 2.76 -12.83 11.97
CA VAL A 161 1.47 -12.81 11.29
C VAL A 161 1.17 -11.45 10.69
N ASN A 162 0.34 -11.41 9.65
CA ASN A 162 -0.12 -10.15 9.09
C ASN A 162 -0.82 -9.30 10.17
N PRO A 163 -0.48 -8.02 10.34
CA PRO A 163 -1.06 -7.16 11.39
C PRO A 163 -2.57 -7.01 11.31
N LEU A 164 -3.17 -7.02 10.10
CA LEU A 164 -4.63 -6.96 9.94
C LEU A 164 -5.28 -8.23 10.47
N TRP A 165 -4.71 -9.40 10.16
CA TRP A 165 -5.16 -10.66 10.73
C TRP A 165 -5.04 -10.63 12.26
N GLY A 166 -3.89 -10.25 12.81
CA GLY A 166 -3.67 -10.17 14.25
C GLY A 166 -4.65 -9.21 14.95
N PHE A 167 -4.97 -8.10 14.31
CA PHE A 167 -5.98 -7.17 14.82
C PHE A 167 -7.39 -7.76 14.73
N SER A 168 -7.79 -8.37 13.61
CA SER A 168 -9.10 -9.03 13.45
C SER A 168 -9.29 -10.16 14.46
N TYR A 169 -8.27 -10.99 14.64
CA TYR A 169 -8.27 -12.08 15.61
C TYR A 169 -8.44 -11.61 17.05
N SER A 170 -7.83 -10.48 17.42
CA SER A 170 -7.87 -9.93 18.79
C SER A 170 -9.02 -8.95 19.04
N ARG A 171 -9.64 -8.42 18.00
CA ARG A 171 -10.64 -7.34 18.04
C ARG A 171 -11.74 -7.57 17.02
N ASN A 172 -12.92 -7.74 17.47
CA ASN A 172 -14.12 -7.97 16.67
C ASN A 172 -14.73 -6.66 16.15
N SER A 173 -13.97 -5.83 15.45
CA SER A 173 -14.39 -4.46 15.15
C SER A 173 -14.45 -4.13 13.66
N PHE A 174 -14.31 -5.13 12.79
CA PHE A 174 -14.34 -4.93 11.35
C PHE A 174 -15.62 -5.47 10.72
N ALA A 175 -16.15 -4.72 9.78
CA ALA A 175 -17.20 -5.14 8.86
C ALA A 175 -16.87 -4.63 7.45
N ALA A 176 -17.38 -5.31 6.45
CA ALA A 176 -17.32 -4.81 5.08
C ALA A 176 -18.35 -3.69 4.88
N SER A 177 -17.93 -2.63 4.20
CA SER A 177 -18.78 -1.47 3.93
C SER A 177 -19.82 -1.76 2.87
N GLU A 178 -21.07 -1.41 3.11
CA GLU A 178 -22.16 -1.45 2.12
C GLU A 178 -21.77 -0.70 0.83
N SER A 179 -21.15 0.47 0.94
CA SER A 179 -20.75 1.26 -0.22
C SER A 179 -19.67 0.60 -1.10
N LEU A 180 -18.89 -0.35 -0.57
CA LEU A 180 -17.98 -1.18 -1.34
C LEU A 180 -18.74 -2.27 -2.10
N ILE A 181 -19.68 -2.94 -1.42
CA ILE A 181 -20.49 -4.01 -2.00
C ILE A 181 -21.34 -3.48 -3.14
N ASP A 182 -22.01 -2.34 -2.96
CA ASP A 182 -22.79 -1.68 -4.01
C ASP A 182 -21.99 -1.54 -5.31
N LYS A 183 -20.71 -1.16 -5.21
CA LYS A 183 -19.85 -1.03 -6.39
C LYS A 183 -19.49 -2.37 -7.04
N PHE A 184 -19.33 -3.42 -6.25
CA PHE A 184 -19.09 -4.77 -6.76
C PHE A 184 -20.34 -5.31 -7.49
N VAL A 185 -21.52 -5.12 -6.90
CA VAL A 185 -22.80 -5.52 -7.49
C VAL A 185 -23.08 -4.73 -8.78
N GLU A 186 -22.99 -3.38 -8.72
CA GLU A 186 -23.21 -2.50 -9.87
C GLU A 186 -22.32 -2.86 -11.08
N ARG A 187 -21.11 -3.37 -10.82
CA ARG A 187 -20.12 -3.69 -11.85
C ARG A 187 -20.08 -5.17 -12.22
N ASN A 188 -20.91 -6.00 -11.61
CA ASN A 188 -20.83 -7.46 -11.74
C ASN A 188 -19.42 -8.00 -11.49
N ASP A 189 -18.74 -7.47 -10.46
CA ASP A 189 -17.35 -7.81 -10.17
C ASP A 189 -17.25 -9.27 -9.68
N PRO A 190 -16.52 -10.14 -10.39
CA PRO A 190 -16.46 -11.57 -10.06
C PRO A 190 -15.72 -11.87 -8.75
N ARG A 191 -15.06 -10.87 -8.15
CA ARG A 191 -14.46 -11.02 -6.81
C ARG A 191 -15.52 -10.99 -5.71
N ALA A 192 -16.68 -10.39 -5.95
CA ALA A 192 -17.71 -10.20 -4.95
C ALA A 192 -18.16 -11.50 -4.27
N PRO A 193 -18.52 -12.59 -4.97
CA PRO A 193 -18.98 -13.82 -4.35
C PRO A 193 -17.85 -14.64 -3.70
N GLN A 194 -16.63 -14.13 -3.69
CA GLN A 194 -15.45 -14.84 -3.17
C GLN A 194 -14.70 -14.05 -2.09
N ALA A 195 -15.01 -12.76 -1.91
CA ALA A 195 -14.18 -11.85 -1.12
C ALA A 195 -14.73 -11.57 0.29
N PHE A 196 -15.88 -12.15 0.65
CA PHE A 196 -16.55 -11.84 1.91
C PHE A 196 -16.93 -13.09 2.68
N ILE A 197 -17.07 -12.93 3.99
CA ILE A 197 -17.48 -13.95 4.96
C ILE A 197 -18.86 -13.59 5.44
N GLU A 198 -19.73 -14.59 5.59
CA GLU A 198 -21.06 -14.43 6.20
C GLU A 198 -20.98 -13.95 7.65
N PRO A 199 -21.91 -13.13 8.10
CA PRO A 199 -21.98 -12.78 9.52
C PRO A 199 -22.24 -14.03 10.36
N ASP A 200 -21.46 -14.21 11.42
CA ASP A 200 -21.68 -15.31 12.36
C ASP A 200 -22.64 -14.88 13.49
N PRO A 201 -23.90 -15.34 13.46
CA PRO A 201 -24.87 -14.98 14.48
C PRO A 201 -24.51 -15.51 15.88
N THR A 202 -23.53 -16.42 15.98
CA THR A 202 -23.06 -16.98 17.25
C THR A 202 -21.87 -16.24 17.82
N GLY A 203 -21.22 -15.38 17.01
CA GLY A 203 -20.03 -14.62 17.40
C GLY A 203 -18.74 -15.46 17.47
N TYR A 204 -18.74 -16.69 16.95
CA TYR A 204 -17.58 -17.60 17.03
C TYR A 204 -16.45 -17.30 16.05
N ILE A 205 -16.67 -16.50 15.01
CA ILE A 205 -15.60 -16.02 14.13
C ILE A 205 -14.44 -15.41 14.95
N VAL A 206 -14.77 -14.85 16.10
CA VAL A 206 -13.85 -14.24 17.09
C VAL A 206 -12.82 -15.19 17.67
N TYR A 207 -13.11 -16.48 17.71
CA TYR A 207 -12.27 -17.46 18.44
C TYR A 207 -11.40 -18.31 17.51
N GLY A 208 -11.10 -17.84 16.32
CA GLY A 208 -10.16 -18.50 15.42
C GLY A 208 -10.79 -19.52 14.45
N TYR A 209 -12.09 -19.43 14.26
CA TYR A 209 -12.81 -20.17 13.22
C TYR A 209 -13.31 -19.16 12.19
N GLY A 210 -12.73 -19.17 11.00
CA GLY A 210 -12.91 -18.14 9.98
C GLY A 210 -14.28 -18.07 9.32
N GLY A 211 -15.25 -18.89 9.70
CA GLY A 211 -16.57 -18.90 9.07
C GLY A 211 -16.56 -19.40 7.61
N ASP A 212 -17.67 -19.22 6.93
CA ASP A 212 -17.87 -19.63 5.55
C ASP A 212 -17.83 -18.45 4.58
N GLN A 213 -17.28 -18.67 3.38
CA GLN A 213 -17.31 -17.72 2.29
C GLN A 213 -18.75 -17.37 1.90
N ALA A 214 -19.04 -16.07 1.80
CA ALA A 214 -20.30 -15.54 1.39
C ALA A 214 -20.50 -15.65 -0.13
N THR A 215 -21.18 -16.69 -0.58
CA THR A 215 -21.43 -16.92 -2.01
C THR A 215 -22.63 -16.12 -2.55
N ASP A 216 -23.58 -15.77 -1.71
CA ASP A 216 -24.75 -14.93 -2.04
C ASP A 216 -24.66 -13.58 -1.29
N ILE A 217 -23.89 -12.66 -1.85
CA ILE A 217 -23.65 -11.35 -1.23
C ILE A 217 -24.89 -10.45 -1.15
N GLU A 218 -25.92 -10.69 -1.97
CA GLU A 218 -27.16 -9.89 -1.94
C GLU A 218 -28.03 -10.25 -0.72
N SER A 219 -27.83 -11.44 -0.14
CA SER A 219 -28.55 -11.87 1.07
C SER A 219 -27.89 -11.43 2.38
N ILE A 220 -26.69 -10.86 2.32
CA ILE A 220 -25.87 -10.48 3.47
C ILE A 220 -26.01 -9.00 3.78
N ASN A 221 -26.12 -8.68 5.07
CA ASN A 221 -26.04 -7.31 5.52
C ASN A 221 -24.59 -6.83 5.53
N PHE A 222 -24.34 -5.64 4.98
CA PHE A 222 -23.06 -4.94 5.05
C PHE A 222 -23.22 -3.62 5.81
N ALA A 223 -22.14 -3.14 6.41
CA ALA A 223 -22.18 -2.01 7.32
C ALA A 223 -22.43 -0.69 6.58
N PRO A 224 -23.55 0.02 6.85
CA PRO A 224 -23.74 1.38 6.38
C PRO A 224 -22.70 2.32 6.99
N ASN A 225 -22.29 3.36 6.26
CA ASN A 225 -21.35 4.33 6.77
C ASN A 225 -21.87 5.02 8.03
N GLY A 226 -21.04 5.06 9.08
CA GLY A 226 -21.37 5.74 10.33
C GLY A 226 -22.27 4.96 11.29
N THR A 227 -22.51 3.68 11.05
CA THR A 227 -23.24 2.84 12.01
C THR A 227 -22.39 2.53 13.24
N PRO A 228 -22.93 2.69 14.47
CA PRO A 228 -22.23 2.33 15.70
C PRO A 228 -22.52 0.90 16.18
N ASP A 229 -23.31 0.12 15.43
CA ASP A 229 -23.75 -1.20 15.85
C ASP A 229 -22.59 -2.21 15.95
N GLU A 230 -22.79 -3.26 16.74
CA GLU A 230 -21.84 -4.38 16.82
C GLU A 230 -21.74 -5.08 15.46
N VAL A 231 -20.52 -5.15 14.95
CA VAL A 231 -20.27 -5.49 13.53
C VAL A 231 -20.25 -6.99 13.26
N GLN A 232 -19.85 -7.83 14.24
CA GLN A 232 -19.55 -9.24 13.99
C GLN A 232 -20.78 -10.14 13.82
N ASN A 233 -21.86 -9.78 14.49
CA ASN A 233 -23.07 -10.62 14.51
C ASN A 233 -24.11 -10.17 13.48
N ILE A 234 -23.87 -9.04 12.83
CA ILE A 234 -24.86 -8.35 11.98
C ILE A 234 -24.35 -8.22 10.54
N TYR A 235 -23.06 -7.94 10.36
CA TYR A 235 -22.50 -7.57 9.07
C TYR A 235 -21.45 -8.56 8.57
N GLY A 236 -21.44 -8.78 7.26
CA GLY A 236 -20.39 -9.55 6.59
C GLY A 236 -19.02 -8.89 6.69
N MET A 237 -17.97 -9.67 6.62
CA MET A 237 -16.57 -9.22 6.72
C MET A 237 -15.78 -9.54 5.45
N SER A 238 -14.70 -8.81 5.21
CA SER A 238 -13.77 -9.14 4.15
C SER A 238 -12.91 -10.35 4.52
N MET A 239 -12.74 -11.30 3.61
CA MET A 239 -11.79 -12.40 3.75
C MET A 239 -10.33 -11.94 3.87
N ALA A 240 -10.01 -10.75 3.36
CA ALA A 240 -8.69 -10.14 3.51
C ALA A 240 -8.22 -10.03 4.96
N LEU A 241 -9.15 -9.91 5.90
CA LEU A 241 -8.85 -9.85 7.34
C LEU A 241 -8.35 -11.19 7.91
N TRP A 242 -8.51 -12.28 7.17
CA TRP A 242 -8.16 -13.64 7.58
C TRP A 242 -6.96 -14.20 6.82
N ALA A 243 -6.38 -13.42 5.93
CA ALA A 243 -5.14 -13.75 5.23
C ALA A 243 -3.92 -13.55 6.16
N ILE A 244 -3.42 -14.64 6.73
CA ILE A 244 -2.43 -14.62 7.82
C ILE A 244 -1.01 -14.33 7.35
N THR A 245 -0.66 -14.78 6.12
CA THR A 245 0.69 -14.61 5.54
C THR A 245 0.75 -13.58 4.43
N THR A 246 -0.39 -13.03 4.04
CA THR A 246 -0.47 -12.02 2.97
C THR A 246 0.46 -10.83 3.24
N PRO A 247 1.31 -10.45 2.26
CA PRO A 247 2.24 -9.34 2.42
C PRO A 247 1.57 -8.00 2.68
N THR A 248 2.20 -7.16 3.51
CA THR A 248 1.80 -5.74 3.62
C THR A 248 2.43 -4.96 2.49
N GLN A 249 1.60 -4.42 1.60
CA GLN A 249 2.04 -3.63 0.45
C GLN A 249 2.20 -2.15 0.82
N LEU A 250 3.39 -1.59 0.57
CA LEU A 250 3.64 -0.15 0.66
C LEU A 250 3.19 0.54 -0.64
N ILE A 251 3.55 -0.05 -1.77
CA ILE A 251 3.05 0.32 -3.10
C ILE A 251 3.13 -0.89 -4.02
N SER A 252 2.03 -1.21 -4.70
CA SER A 252 1.89 -2.39 -5.54
C SER A 252 2.13 -2.09 -7.03
N TYR A 253 2.38 -3.14 -7.80
CA TYR A 253 2.49 -3.04 -9.25
C TYR A 253 1.16 -2.64 -9.90
N HIS A 254 0.05 -3.22 -9.48
CA HIS A 254 -1.25 -2.86 -10.04
C HIS A 254 -1.61 -1.40 -9.77
N GLU A 255 -1.27 -0.83 -8.61
CA GLU A 255 -1.46 0.60 -8.36
C GLU A 255 -0.66 1.46 -9.36
N VAL A 256 0.61 1.12 -9.59
CA VAL A 256 1.44 1.83 -10.55
C VAL A 256 0.86 1.78 -11.95
N LYS A 257 0.29 0.63 -12.35
CA LYS A 257 -0.38 0.49 -13.66
C LYS A 257 -1.69 1.28 -13.75
N PHE A 258 -2.45 1.40 -12.65
CA PHE A 258 -3.60 2.30 -12.60
C PHE A 258 -3.19 3.78 -12.72
N LEU A 259 -2.09 4.19 -12.10
CA LEU A 259 -1.54 5.55 -12.25
C LEU A 259 -1.12 5.81 -13.70
N GLU A 260 -0.49 4.84 -14.36
CA GLU A 260 -0.14 4.90 -15.79
C GLU A 260 -1.38 5.07 -16.67
N ALA A 261 -2.38 4.22 -16.47
CA ALA A 261 -3.62 4.24 -17.23
C ALA A 261 -4.36 5.58 -17.09
N GLU A 262 -4.45 6.11 -15.86
CA GLU A 262 -5.06 7.40 -15.59
C GLU A 262 -4.30 8.55 -16.27
N ALA A 263 -2.96 8.57 -16.16
CA ALA A 263 -2.14 9.61 -16.77
C ALA A 263 -2.28 9.60 -18.31
N LEU A 264 -2.20 8.41 -18.92
CA LEU A 264 -2.39 8.24 -20.38
C LEU A 264 -3.78 8.67 -20.85
N CYS A 265 -4.82 8.28 -20.11
CA CYS A 265 -6.20 8.66 -20.40
C CYS A 265 -6.38 10.18 -20.35
N ARG A 266 -5.87 10.85 -19.32
CA ARG A 266 -5.93 12.31 -19.17
C ARG A 266 -5.12 13.07 -20.22
N LEU A 267 -4.07 12.46 -20.76
CA LEU A 267 -3.29 12.98 -21.90
C LEU A 267 -3.93 12.68 -23.26
N GLY A 268 -5.06 11.97 -23.30
CA GLY A 268 -5.76 11.60 -24.54
C GLY A 268 -5.14 10.41 -25.29
N ARG A 269 -4.17 9.69 -24.69
CA ARG A 269 -3.50 8.52 -25.24
C ARG A 269 -4.31 7.23 -24.97
N LYS A 270 -5.53 7.18 -25.52
CA LYS A 270 -6.56 6.19 -25.16
C LYS A 270 -6.13 4.74 -25.35
N ASN A 271 -5.53 4.39 -26.48
CA ASN A 271 -5.13 3.01 -26.78
C ASN A 271 -4.05 2.50 -25.80
N GLU A 272 -3.13 3.36 -25.41
CA GLU A 272 -2.10 3.03 -24.43
C GLU A 272 -2.70 2.94 -23.02
N ALA A 273 -3.64 3.82 -22.69
CA ALA A 273 -4.38 3.79 -21.43
C ALA A 273 -5.16 2.47 -21.26
N GLU A 274 -5.79 1.98 -22.32
CA GLU A 274 -6.54 0.71 -22.32
C GLU A 274 -5.61 -0.48 -22.02
N VAL A 275 -4.44 -0.53 -22.65
CA VAL A 275 -3.43 -1.58 -22.37
C VAL A 275 -2.97 -1.53 -20.92
N ALA A 276 -2.61 -0.35 -20.42
CA ALA A 276 -2.16 -0.18 -19.04
C ALA A 276 -3.27 -0.53 -18.04
N LEU A 277 -4.53 -0.17 -18.33
CA LEU A 277 -5.68 -0.50 -17.50
C LEU A 277 -5.92 -2.01 -17.44
N LYS A 278 -5.85 -2.70 -18.58
CA LYS A 278 -5.98 -4.16 -18.64
C LYS A 278 -4.92 -4.85 -17.77
N GLU A 279 -3.66 -4.43 -17.89
CA GLU A 279 -2.57 -4.94 -17.05
C GLU A 279 -2.81 -4.66 -15.56
N ALA A 280 -3.33 -3.48 -15.22
CA ALA A 280 -3.66 -3.11 -13.83
C ALA A 280 -4.76 -4.02 -13.25
N VAL A 281 -5.82 -4.29 -14.02
CA VAL A 281 -6.93 -5.17 -13.60
C VAL A 281 -6.42 -6.59 -13.39
N ILE A 282 -5.70 -7.18 -14.35
CA ILE A 282 -5.15 -8.54 -14.24
C ILE A 282 -4.25 -8.66 -13.01
N ALA A 283 -3.35 -7.70 -12.80
CA ALA A 283 -2.45 -7.72 -11.64
C ALA A 283 -3.20 -7.53 -10.31
N GLY A 284 -4.27 -6.72 -10.29
CA GLY A 284 -5.13 -6.52 -9.13
C GLY A 284 -5.93 -7.77 -8.77
N PHE A 285 -6.43 -8.49 -9.77
CA PHE A 285 -7.11 -9.77 -9.57
C PHE A 285 -6.16 -10.83 -9.01
N ALA A 286 -4.97 -10.98 -9.60
CA ALA A 286 -3.95 -11.92 -9.09
C ALA A 286 -3.54 -11.60 -7.64
N ASN A 287 -3.44 -10.31 -7.28
CA ASN A 287 -3.17 -9.92 -5.90
C ASN A 287 -4.32 -10.31 -4.96
N THR A 288 -5.56 -10.11 -5.37
CA THR A 288 -6.74 -10.50 -4.60
C THR A 288 -6.83 -12.02 -4.48
N GLU A 289 -6.61 -12.77 -5.56
CA GLU A 289 -6.60 -14.22 -5.56
C GLU A 289 -5.63 -14.80 -4.55
N ASN A 290 -4.37 -14.33 -4.55
CA ASN A 290 -3.35 -14.79 -3.58
C ASN A 290 -3.78 -14.55 -2.13
N MET A 291 -4.40 -13.41 -1.85
CA MET A 291 -4.91 -13.08 -0.52
C MET A 291 -6.09 -13.96 -0.11
N LEU A 292 -7.01 -14.26 -1.03
CA LEU A 292 -8.15 -15.12 -0.77
C LEU A 292 -7.72 -16.59 -0.59
N ILE A 293 -6.73 -17.06 -1.36
CA ILE A 293 -6.13 -18.39 -1.17
C ILE A 293 -5.52 -18.52 0.23
N ASP A 294 -4.72 -17.53 0.68
CA ASP A 294 -4.15 -17.52 2.03
C ASP A 294 -5.26 -17.60 3.11
N ALA A 295 -6.34 -16.86 2.93
CA ALA A 295 -7.48 -16.90 3.86
C ALA A 295 -8.19 -18.27 3.86
N THR A 296 -8.44 -18.87 2.68
CA THR A 296 -9.13 -20.16 2.56
C THR A 296 -8.28 -21.34 3.03
N GLU A 297 -6.99 -21.33 2.81
CA GLU A 297 -6.08 -22.38 3.29
C GLU A 297 -5.98 -22.45 4.82
N ASN A 298 -6.18 -21.32 5.49
CA ASN A 298 -5.92 -21.21 6.93
C ASN A 298 -7.18 -21.07 7.79
N TRP A 299 -8.22 -20.34 7.33
CA TRP A 299 -9.27 -19.86 8.24
C TRP A 299 -10.70 -19.89 7.72
N VAL A 300 -10.93 -19.72 6.42
CA VAL A 300 -12.27 -19.53 5.83
C VAL A 300 -12.60 -20.69 4.90
N GLY A 301 -13.73 -21.36 5.09
CA GLY A 301 -14.23 -22.33 4.12
C GLY A 301 -14.63 -21.65 2.82
N GLY A 302 -14.30 -22.22 1.66
CA GLY A 302 -14.68 -21.69 0.36
C GLY A 302 -13.73 -22.05 -0.76
N GLU A 303 -14.05 -21.56 -1.96
CA GLU A 303 -13.25 -21.76 -3.17
C GLU A 303 -12.82 -20.41 -3.73
N VAL A 304 -11.62 -20.36 -4.32
CA VAL A 304 -11.09 -19.17 -4.99
C VAL A 304 -10.86 -19.50 -6.46
N ASN A 305 -11.44 -18.72 -7.34
CA ASN A 305 -11.30 -18.82 -8.79
C ASN A 305 -11.33 -17.43 -9.42
N LEU A 306 -10.17 -16.76 -9.42
CA LEU A 306 -9.97 -15.40 -9.95
C LEU A 306 -8.81 -15.35 -10.95
N GLY A 307 -8.54 -16.45 -11.65
CA GLY A 307 -7.43 -16.55 -12.60
C GLY A 307 -7.41 -15.45 -13.68
N ALA A 308 -6.34 -15.39 -14.45
CA ALA A 308 -6.13 -14.35 -15.44
C ALA A 308 -7.25 -14.28 -16.51
N ASP A 309 -7.86 -15.42 -16.84
CA ASP A 309 -9.02 -15.53 -17.73
C ASP A 309 -10.24 -14.80 -17.16
N VAL A 310 -10.54 -14.98 -15.89
CA VAL A 310 -11.64 -14.25 -15.21
C VAL A 310 -11.39 -12.72 -15.23
N ALA A 311 -10.16 -12.30 -14.99
CA ALA A 311 -9.78 -10.90 -15.04
C ALA A 311 -9.88 -10.32 -16.46
N GLU A 312 -9.53 -11.10 -17.49
CA GLU A 312 -9.65 -10.69 -18.89
C GLU A 312 -11.11 -10.61 -19.36
N ASP A 313 -11.95 -11.54 -18.93
CA ASP A 313 -13.39 -11.53 -19.25
C ASP A 313 -14.13 -10.38 -18.56
N TYR A 314 -13.66 -9.96 -17.39
CA TYR A 314 -14.22 -8.81 -16.66
C TYR A 314 -13.84 -7.47 -17.29
N PHE A 315 -12.67 -7.36 -17.95
CA PHE A 315 -12.18 -6.13 -18.60
C PHE A 315 -12.96 -5.79 -19.86
#